data_ecf86b6ce2562cfbcc7f0f744fb2ea0a
#
_entry.id   ecf86b6ce2562cfbcc7f0f744fb2ea0a
#
_cell.length_a   1.000
_cell.length_b   1.000
_cell.length_c   1.000
_cell.angle_alpha   90.00
_cell.angle_beta   90.00
_cell.angle_gamma   90.00
#
_symmetry.space_group_name_H-M   'P 1'
#
loop_
_entity.id
_entity.type
_entity.pdbx_description
1 polymer ?
#
loop_
_entity_poly.entity_id
_entity_poly.type
_entity_poly.pdbx_seq_one_letter_code
_entity_poly.pdbx_strand_id
1 'polypeptide(L)'
;GTAMKILRTVVSAIVAAAGVWLCVAQDTTLDRLDFYIYSVCSSLLITLAVAFGIFTFIKHSFGRFIGVTVAVNAAVCIFHAYKYPYNVMNVGGFASHFEWFASALPFNLLIAAVVSAVCILGYKLINTKQSKTTV
;
A
#
# COMPACT_ATOMS: atom_id res chain seq x y z
N GLY A 1 21.62 11.65 10.17
CA GLY A 1 21.49 13.03 10.63
C GLY A 1 20.12 13.62 10.39
N THR A 2 19.93 14.82 10.89
CA THR A 2 18.64 15.53 10.78
C THR A 2 18.25 15.80 9.32
N ALA A 3 19.21 16.19 8.49
CA ALA A 3 18.95 16.46 7.06
C ALA A 3 18.43 15.23 6.34
N MET A 4 19.00 14.05 6.64
CA MET A 4 18.54 12.80 6.04
C MET A 4 17.13 12.44 6.48
N LYS A 5 16.80 12.67 7.75
CA LYS A 5 15.44 12.43 8.26
C LYS A 5 14.42 13.35 7.59
N ILE A 6 14.77 14.61 7.37
CA ILE A 6 13.92 15.56 6.66
C ILE A 6 13.70 15.09 5.22
N LEU A 7 14.76 14.70 4.52
CA LEU A 7 14.67 14.22 3.14
C LEU A 7 13.76 12.98 3.05
N ARG A 8 13.96 12.01 3.94
CA ARG A 8 13.14 10.79 3.96
C ARG A 8 11.67 11.11 4.24
N THR A 9 11.40 12.04 5.14
CA THR A 9 10.03 12.47 5.45
C THR A 9 9.38 13.14 4.25
N VAL A 10 10.09 14.00 3.54
CA VAL A 10 9.59 14.69 2.36
C VAL A 10 9.30 13.68 1.25
N VAL A 11 10.21 12.75 0.98
CA VAL A 11 10.01 11.71 -0.04
C VAL A 11 8.79 10.84 0.32
N SER A 12 8.67 10.46 1.59
CA SER A 12 7.53 9.70 2.09
C SER A 12 6.22 10.44 1.85
N ALA A 13 6.17 11.73 2.17
CA ALA A 13 4.98 12.56 1.97
C ALA A 13 4.60 12.66 0.49
N ILE A 14 5.57 12.82 -0.40
CA ILE A 14 5.33 12.93 -1.84
C ILE A 14 4.76 11.61 -2.38
N VAL A 15 5.36 10.48 -2.01
CA VAL A 15 4.90 9.16 -2.46
C VAL A 15 3.51 8.84 -1.89
N ALA A 16 3.27 9.18 -0.63
CA ALA A 16 1.94 9.01 -0.02
C ALA A 16 0.90 9.86 -0.74
N ALA A 17 1.23 11.10 -1.09
CA ALA A 17 0.34 11.98 -1.84
C ALA A 17 0.01 11.41 -3.21
N ALA A 18 0.99 10.83 -3.91
CA ALA A 18 0.76 10.15 -5.19
C ALA A 18 -0.19 8.97 -5.03
N GLY A 19 -0.02 8.17 -3.97
CA GLY A 19 -0.91 7.05 -3.69
C GLY A 19 -2.34 7.50 -3.40
N VAL A 20 -2.50 8.55 -2.60
CA VAL A 20 -3.82 9.13 -2.30
C VAL A 20 -4.45 9.69 -3.57
N TRP A 21 -3.64 10.36 -4.42
CA TRP A 21 -4.13 10.87 -5.70
C TRP A 21 -4.69 9.74 -6.57
N LEU A 22 -4.00 8.60 -6.64
CA LEU A 22 -4.51 7.44 -7.36
C LEU A 22 -5.84 6.93 -6.80
N CYS A 23 -5.99 6.93 -5.46
CA CYS A 23 -7.25 6.56 -4.84
C CYS A 23 -8.39 7.49 -5.24
N VAL A 24 -8.13 8.80 -5.26
CA VAL A 24 -9.16 9.82 -5.53
C VAL A 24 -9.48 9.91 -7.02
N ALA A 25 -8.46 9.75 -7.88
CA ALA A 25 -8.60 9.90 -9.33
C ALA A 25 -9.31 8.72 -10.00
N GLN A 26 -9.56 7.65 -9.27
CA GLN A 26 -10.21 6.45 -9.80
C GLN A 26 -11.61 6.76 -10.31
N ASP A 27 -11.89 6.37 -11.55
CA ASP A 27 -13.18 6.63 -12.19
C ASP A 27 -14.17 5.51 -11.93
N THR A 28 -15.45 5.85 -11.77
CA THR A 28 -16.54 4.89 -11.59
C THR A 28 -16.86 4.10 -12.86
N THR A 29 -16.32 4.51 -14.01
CA THR A 29 -16.49 3.81 -15.29
C THR A 29 -15.51 2.66 -15.49
N LEU A 30 -14.52 2.52 -14.59
CA LEU A 30 -13.55 1.44 -14.67
C LEU A 30 -14.23 0.08 -14.49
N ASP A 31 -13.76 -0.92 -15.23
CA ASP A 31 -14.23 -2.27 -15.03
C ASP A 31 -13.66 -2.85 -13.73
N ARG A 32 -14.13 -4.05 -13.36
CA ARG A 32 -13.76 -4.68 -12.09
C ARG A 32 -12.27 -4.92 -11.97
N LEU A 33 -11.61 -5.36 -13.06
CA LEU A 33 -10.18 -5.63 -13.06
C LEU A 33 -9.37 -4.36 -12.88
N ASP A 34 -9.69 -3.30 -13.63
CA ASP A 34 -9.00 -2.02 -13.50
C ASP A 34 -9.18 -1.44 -12.10
N PHE A 35 -10.38 -1.57 -11.54
CA PHE A 35 -10.65 -1.13 -10.18
C PHE A 35 -9.72 -1.82 -9.17
N TYR A 36 -9.55 -3.14 -9.28
CA TYR A 36 -8.64 -3.89 -8.42
C TYR A 36 -7.18 -3.46 -8.61
N ILE A 37 -6.75 -3.25 -9.85
CA ILE A 37 -5.38 -2.81 -10.14
C ILE A 37 -5.09 -1.47 -9.48
N TYR A 38 -5.98 -0.48 -9.65
CA TYR A 38 -5.81 0.83 -9.02
C TYR A 38 -5.81 0.74 -7.49
N SER A 39 -6.69 -0.07 -6.93
CA SER A 39 -6.77 -0.27 -5.48
C SER A 39 -5.46 -0.85 -4.94
N VAL A 40 -4.93 -1.87 -5.58
CA VAL A 40 -3.67 -2.51 -5.17
C VAL A 40 -2.50 -1.53 -5.31
N CYS A 41 -2.39 -0.82 -6.43
CA CYS A 41 -1.30 0.12 -6.65
C CYS A 41 -1.30 1.25 -5.62
N SER A 42 -2.48 1.84 -5.35
CA SER A 42 -2.59 2.91 -4.36
C SER A 42 -2.26 2.39 -2.95
N SER A 43 -2.74 1.20 -2.60
CA SER A 43 -2.43 0.57 -1.30
C SER A 43 -0.93 0.35 -1.14
N LEU A 44 -0.25 -0.15 -2.17
CA LEU A 44 1.19 -0.40 -2.12
C LEU A 44 1.97 0.91 -1.95
N LEU A 45 1.64 1.93 -2.73
CA LEU A 45 2.33 3.22 -2.63
C LEU A 45 2.17 3.83 -1.24
N ILE A 46 0.95 3.85 -0.71
CA ILE A 46 0.68 4.43 0.61
C ILE A 46 1.36 3.60 1.69
N THR A 47 1.30 2.27 1.61
CA THR A 47 1.93 1.38 2.59
C THR A 47 3.43 1.61 2.65
N LEU A 48 4.10 1.62 1.50
CA LEU A 48 5.54 1.81 1.44
C LEU A 48 5.94 3.20 1.92
N ALA A 49 5.19 4.22 1.54
CA ALA A 49 5.44 5.59 1.96
C ALA A 49 5.29 5.75 3.47
N VAL A 50 4.21 5.24 4.05
CA VAL A 50 3.94 5.34 5.49
C VAL A 50 4.99 4.56 6.27
N ALA A 51 5.32 3.34 5.84
CA ALA A 51 6.34 2.54 6.50
C ALA A 51 7.69 3.23 6.46
N PHE A 52 8.09 3.77 5.32
CA PHE A 52 9.36 4.49 5.16
C PHE A 52 9.41 5.71 6.08
N GLY A 53 8.31 6.47 6.15
CA GLY A 53 8.23 7.64 7.03
C GLY A 53 8.29 7.25 8.50
N ILE A 54 7.52 6.26 8.92
CA ILE A 54 7.48 5.81 10.32
C ILE A 54 8.85 5.28 10.74
N PHE A 55 9.48 4.44 9.92
CA PHE A 55 10.75 3.83 10.27
C PHE A 55 11.95 4.79 10.13
N THR A 56 11.69 6.03 9.74
CA THR A 56 12.66 7.12 9.88
C THR A 56 12.84 7.52 11.34
N PHE A 57 11.77 7.43 12.14
CA PHE A 57 11.74 7.88 13.54
C PHE A 57 11.68 6.74 14.54
N ILE A 58 11.14 5.59 14.14
CA ILE A 58 10.94 4.43 15.02
C ILE A 58 11.75 3.27 14.46
N LYS A 59 12.30 2.45 15.35
CA LYS A 59 13.08 1.29 14.96
C LYS A 59 12.23 0.32 14.14
N HIS A 60 12.78 -0.14 13.02
CA HIS A 60 12.13 -1.11 12.16
C HIS A 60 11.91 -2.44 12.89
N SER A 61 10.73 -3.02 12.72
CA SER A 61 10.45 -4.40 13.13
C SER A 61 9.43 -5.00 12.18
N PHE A 62 9.47 -6.31 12.03
CA PHE A 62 8.56 -7.03 11.15
C PHE A 62 7.11 -6.87 11.61
N GLY A 63 6.87 -6.97 12.92
CA GLY A 63 5.53 -6.80 13.48
C GLY A 63 4.94 -5.43 13.22
N ARG A 64 5.75 -4.39 13.36
CA ARG A 64 5.33 -3.01 13.05
C ARG A 64 5.01 -2.83 11.57
N PHE A 65 5.81 -3.43 10.71
CA PHE A 65 5.56 -3.39 9.26
C PHE A 65 4.23 -4.07 8.91
N ILE A 66 3.94 -5.23 9.50
CA ILE A 66 2.66 -5.91 9.31
C ILE A 66 1.51 -5.02 9.78
N GLY A 67 1.66 -4.39 10.95
CA GLY A 67 0.64 -3.48 11.47
C GLY A 67 0.34 -2.32 10.53
N VAL A 68 1.37 -1.68 9.99
CA VAL A 68 1.22 -0.59 9.02
C VAL A 68 0.51 -1.11 7.76
N THR A 69 0.94 -2.25 7.25
CA THR A 69 0.37 -2.84 6.04
C THR A 69 -1.12 -3.11 6.20
N VAL A 70 -1.51 -3.75 7.31
CA VAL A 70 -2.92 -4.05 7.58
C VAL A 70 -3.73 -2.76 7.72
N ALA A 71 -3.24 -1.79 8.48
CA ALA A 71 -3.95 -0.55 8.72
C ALA A 71 -4.16 0.24 7.42
N VAL A 72 -3.12 0.39 6.60
CA VAL A 72 -3.22 1.13 5.34
C VAL A 72 -4.16 0.43 4.36
N ASN A 73 -4.02 -0.89 4.22
CA ASN A 73 -4.86 -1.64 3.29
C ASN A 73 -6.33 -1.63 3.71
N ALA A 74 -6.61 -1.74 5.01
CA ALA A 74 -7.97 -1.62 5.52
C ALA A 74 -8.55 -0.23 5.22
N ALA A 75 -7.77 0.83 5.46
CA ALA A 75 -8.21 2.20 5.19
C ALA A 75 -8.51 2.43 3.72
N VAL A 76 -7.64 1.96 2.82
CA VAL A 76 -7.83 2.11 1.37
C VAL A 76 -9.07 1.33 0.91
N CYS A 77 -9.25 0.10 1.41
CA CYS A 77 -10.41 -0.71 1.05
C CYS A 77 -11.73 -0.10 1.55
N ILE A 78 -11.72 0.46 2.77
CA ILE A 78 -12.89 1.17 3.30
C ILE A 78 -13.19 2.40 2.44
N PHE A 79 -12.18 3.19 2.11
CA PHE A 79 -12.34 4.37 1.27
C PHE A 79 -12.98 4.00 -0.07
N HIS A 80 -12.44 2.99 -0.76
CA HIS A 80 -12.97 2.56 -2.05
C HIS A 80 -14.38 1.98 -1.92
N ALA A 81 -14.66 1.23 -0.85
CA ALA A 81 -15.98 0.65 -0.63
C ALA A 81 -17.07 1.71 -0.52
N TYR A 82 -16.77 2.84 0.15
CA TYR A 82 -17.75 3.88 0.40
C TYR A 82 -17.68 5.07 -0.57
N LYS A 83 -16.64 5.12 -1.41
CA LYS A 83 -16.54 6.15 -2.44
C LYS A 83 -17.58 5.98 -3.54
N TYR A 84 -17.88 4.74 -3.91
CA TYR A 84 -18.78 4.46 -5.02
C TYR A 84 -20.20 4.20 -4.54
N PRO A 85 -21.22 4.70 -5.29
CA PRO A 85 -22.61 4.43 -4.97
C PRO A 85 -22.93 2.92 -5.04
N TYR A 86 -23.91 2.50 -4.25
CA TYR A 86 -24.34 1.10 -4.19
C TYR A 86 -24.72 0.54 -5.57
N ASN A 87 -25.39 1.32 -6.40
CA ASN A 87 -25.79 0.87 -7.73
C ASN A 87 -24.60 0.53 -8.62
N VAL A 88 -23.48 1.25 -8.50
CA VAL A 88 -22.24 0.95 -9.23
C VAL A 88 -21.64 -0.35 -8.74
N MET A 89 -21.60 -0.56 -7.44
CA MET A 89 -21.09 -1.81 -6.84
C MET A 89 -21.96 -3.01 -7.22
N ASN A 90 -23.26 -2.84 -7.27
CA ASN A 90 -24.20 -3.90 -7.65
C ASN A 90 -23.96 -4.36 -9.09
N VAL A 91 -23.71 -3.41 -10.01
CA VAL A 91 -23.34 -3.73 -11.39
C VAL A 91 -22.05 -4.55 -11.43
N GLY A 92 -21.10 -4.30 -10.52
CA GLY A 92 -19.88 -5.09 -10.38
C GLY A 92 -20.05 -6.43 -9.69
N GLY A 93 -21.26 -6.79 -9.29
CA GLY A 93 -21.54 -8.07 -8.66
C GLY A 93 -21.46 -8.07 -7.13
N PHE A 94 -21.44 -6.90 -6.51
CA PHE A 94 -21.36 -6.79 -5.04
C PHE A 94 -22.71 -6.36 -4.46
N ALA A 95 -23.20 -7.11 -3.48
CA ALA A 95 -24.51 -6.86 -2.86
C ALA A 95 -24.46 -5.68 -1.86
N SER A 96 -23.28 -5.33 -1.35
CA SER A 96 -23.14 -4.26 -0.37
C SER A 96 -21.70 -3.73 -0.36
N HIS A 97 -21.51 -2.56 0.27
CA HIS A 97 -20.17 -2.02 0.49
C HIS A 97 -19.30 -2.97 1.35
N PHE A 98 -19.92 -3.61 2.33
CA PHE A 98 -19.20 -4.58 3.17
C PHE A 98 -18.74 -5.78 2.37
N GLU A 99 -19.55 -6.29 1.45
CA GLU A 99 -19.17 -7.41 0.58
C GLU A 99 -17.97 -7.03 -0.29
N TRP A 100 -17.95 -5.84 -0.85
CA TRP A 100 -16.81 -5.32 -1.59
C TRP A 100 -15.56 -5.27 -0.71
N PHE A 101 -15.68 -4.69 0.49
CA PHE A 101 -14.58 -4.60 1.44
C PHE A 101 -14.03 -5.98 1.80
N ALA A 102 -14.92 -6.92 2.11
CA ALA A 102 -14.52 -8.28 2.49
C ALA A 102 -13.84 -9.03 1.35
N SER A 103 -14.19 -8.74 0.10
CA SER A 103 -13.56 -9.36 -1.07
C SER A 103 -12.22 -8.71 -1.42
N ALA A 104 -12.14 -7.38 -1.32
CA ALA A 104 -10.95 -6.62 -1.74
C ALA A 104 -9.81 -6.72 -0.74
N LEU A 105 -10.11 -6.72 0.57
CA LEU A 105 -9.08 -6.68 1.61
C LEU A 105 -8.13 -7.88 1.58
N PRO A 106 -8.60 -9.15 1.55
CA PRO A 106 -7.70 -10.30 1.47
C PRO A 106 -6.81 -10.27 0.23
N PHE A 107 -7.36 -9.87 -0.91
CA PHE A 107 -6.61 -9.76 -2.16
C PHE A 107 -5.49 -8.72 -2.05
N ASN A 108 -5.80 -7.53 -1.53
CA ASN A 108 -4.80 -6.48 -1.33
C ASN A 108 -3.73 -6.92 -0.34
N LEU A 109 -4.11 -7.58 0.75
CA LEU A 109 -3.15 -8.06 1.75
C LEU A 109 -2.23 -9.12 1.18
N LEU A 110 -2.74 -10.03 0.36
CA LEU A 110 -1.93 -11.05 -0.30
C LEU A 110 -0.88 -10.42 -1.22
N ILE A 111 -1.29 -9.47 -2.05
CA ILE A 111 -0.36 -8.76 -2.94
C ILE A 111 0.68 -7.99 -2.14
N ALA A 112 0.26 -7.30 -1.09
CA ALA A 112 1.19 -6.57 -0.22
C ALA A 112 2.21 -7.50 0.43
N ALA A 113 1.78 -8.69 0.87
CA ALA A 113 2.66 -9.68 1.47
C ALA A 113 3.71 -10.18 0.46
N VAL A 114 3.28 -10.49 -0.77
CA VAL A 114 4.17 -10.96 -1.83
C VAL A 114 5.20 -9.88 -2.18
N VAL A 115 4.75 -8.64 -2.40
CA VAL A 115 5.66 -7.54 -2.74
C VAL A 115 6.64 -7.27 -1.60
N SER A 116 6.16 -7.28 -0.35
CA SER A 116 7.03 -7.08 0.82
C SER A 116 8.09 -8.17 0.92
N ALA A 117 7.71 -9.43 0.69
CA ALA A 117 8.65 -10.55 0.71
C ALA A 117 9.74 -10.37 -0.37
N VAL A 118 9.34 -10.00 -1.59
CA VAL A 118 10.28 -9.75 -2.69
C VAL A 118 11.24 -8.61 -2.33
N CYS A 119 10.72 -7.52 -1.78
CA CYS A 119 11.55 -6.37 -1.39
C CYS A 119 12.54 -6.74 -0.29
N ILE A 120 12.11 -7.50 0.72
CA ILE A 120 12.99 -7.95 1.82
C ILE A 120 14.10 -8.86 1.29
N LEU A 121 13.74 -9.81 0.43
CA LEU A 121 14.73 -10.71 -0.17
C LEU A 121 15.71 -9.93 -1.03
N GLY A 122 15.25 -9.00 -1.85
CA GLY A 122 16.12 -8.16 -2.68
C GLY A 122 17.08 -7.34 -1.84
N TYR A 123 16.59 -6.74 -0.76
CA TYR A 123 17.42 -5.97 0.17
C TYR A 123 18.50 -6.83 0.81
N LYS A 124 18.14 -8.03 1.26
CA LYS A 124 19.11 -8.98 1.87
C LYS A 124 20.17 -9.42 0.88
N LEU A 125 19.79 -9.69 -0.37
CA LEU A 125 20.74 -10.10 -1.41
C LEU A 125 21.73 -8.99 -1.74
N ILE A 126 21.25 -7.74 -1.84
CA ILE A 126 22.11 -6.56 -2.10
C ILE A 126 23.09 -6.38 -0.94
N ASN A 127 22.63 -6.45 0.29
CA ASN A 127 23.50 -6.32 1.47
C ASN A 127 24.54 -7.44 1.54
N THR A 128 24.18 -8.66 1.19
CA THR A 128 25.12 -9.79 1.17
C THR A 128 26.22 -9.57 0.12
N LYS A 129 25.87 -9.07 -1.07
CA LYS A 129 26.84 -8.73 -2.11
C LYS A 129 27.78 -7.62 -1.66
N GLN A 130 27.24 -6.56 -1.05
CA GLN A 130 28.09 -5.46 -0.55
C GLN A 130 29.03 -5.91 0.54
N SER A 131 28.58 -6.77 1.45
CA SER A 131 29.41 -7.33 2.50
C SER A 131 30.55 -8.15 1.93
N LYS A 132 30.32 -8.95 0.88
CA LYS A 132 31.36 -9.73 0.21
C LYS A 132 32.37 -8.87 -0.53
N THR A 133 31.93 -7.72 -1.06
CA THR A 133 32.80 -6.82 -1.84
C THR A 133 33.70 -5.98 -0.95
N THR A 134 33.31 -5.71 0.30
CA THR A 134 34.08 -4.90 1.23
C THR A 134 35.13 -5.71 2.01
N VAL A 135 35.13 -7.01 1.90
CA VAL A 135 36.12 -7.89 2.48
C VAL A 135 37.20 -8.23 1.45
#